data_1b6abf5e79eaf672d2c50b739779d672
#
_entry.id   1b6abf5e79eaf672d2c50b739779d672
#
_cell.length_a   1.000
_cell.length_b   1.000
_cell.length_c   1.000
_cell.angle_alpha   90.00
_cell.angle_beta   90.00
_cell.angle_gamma   90.00
#
_symmetry.space_group_name_H-M   'P 1'
#
loop_
_entity.id
_entity.type
_entity.pdbx_description
1 polymer ?
#
loop_
_entity_poly.entity_id
_entity_poly.type
_entity_poly.pdbx_seq_one_letter_code
_entity_poly.pdbx_strand_id
1 'polypeptide(L)'
;MSLIRHWKKFVALALVGLLSSWLISCGSGDASSSDSSSGNAEVEFWTMQLSPKFDDYFNTLIDEFESENPGITVNWVDVPWADMETKILAAVSAGNAPDVVNLNPNFASQLASRGAWLTLDDKLTEEQKAIYLPKIFEATQLNGDSFGFPWYLTTRITLYNTDIFEAAGVTEPPATFEELAEVAKQIKEETGKYAFFISFVPEDAADVLQSFIQMGVPLVDDAGNAAFNTPEGKAVFQYWTDLYQQELLPREVLTQGHQQAIQLYQSGETAILASGPDFLSNIETNAPDIAAATESAPQISGSTGKKNVAAMDLVIPESTDVQEAALKFALYVTNDENQLAFAQEANVLPSTVNASSDSYFTDKANAESAVEVARSVSASQLDDAAVLVPAMEDAKVLQKVIYDNLQAAMLGDKTVDEAVADAASEWDNR
;
A
#
# COMPACT_ATOMS: atom_id res chain seq x y z
N MET A 1 53.07 3.92 36.24
CA MET A 1 53.69 5.24 36.10
C MET A 1 52.62 6.13 35.50
N SER A 2 51.85 6.86 36.30
CA SER A 2 52.15 8.21 36.82
C SER A 2 52.07 9.19 35.65
N LEU A 3 51.28 10.20 35.63
CA LEU A 3 50.87 11.24 36.58
C LEU A 3 49.68 12.00 35.95
N ILE A 4 48.55 12.19 36.64
CA ILE A 4 48.22 13.37 37.44
C ILE A 4 47.64 14.50 36.58
N ARG A 5 46.40 14.88 36.71
CA ARG A 5 45.58 15.44 37.81
C ARG A 5 45.44 16.96 37.69
N HIS A 6 44.18 17.36 37.66
CA HIS A 6 43.67 18.65 38.12
C HIS A 6 43.85 19.92 37.28
N TRP A 7 42.75 20.54 36.93
CA TRP A 7 42.38 21.80 37.57
C TRP A 7 40.87 22.03 37.58
N LYS A 8 40.43 22.19 38.78
CA LYS A 8 39.09 22.65 39.16
C LYS A 8 39.16 24.16 39.37
N LYS A 9 37.99 24.78 39.10
CA LYS A 9 37.43 25.91 39.87
C LYS A 9 37.76 27.33 39.47
N PHE A 10 36.70 28.08 39.65
CA PHE A 10 36.50 29.51 39.92
C PHE A 10 36.12 30.34 38.71
N VAL A 11 35.11 31.18 38.67
CA VAL A 11 34.35 31.85 39.75
C VAL A 11 33.01 32.29 39.18
N ALA A 12 32.02 32.25 39.98
CA ALA A 12 30.70 32.85 39.91
C ALA A 12 30.74 34.36 40.25
N LEU A 13 29.55 34.97 40.07
CA LEU A 13 29.14 36.33 40.53
C LEU A 13 29.56 37.48 39.60
N ALA A 14 28.75 38.41 39.31
CA ALA A 14 27.59 39.13 39.83
C ALA A 14 27.27 40.21 38.81
N LEU A 15 26.21 40.84 38.72
CA LEU A 15 25.20 41.56 39.48
C LEU A 15 24.29 42.25 38.47
N VAL A 16 23.00 42.06 38.55
CA VAL A 16 21.95 42.92 39.10
C VAL A 16 21.94 44.38 38.58
N GLY A 17 20.84 44.70 37.94
CA GLY A 17 20.18 45.98 38.12
C GLY A 17 20.12 46.91 36.93
N LEU A 18 18.95 47.09 36.36
CA LEU A 18 18.21 48.35 36.53
C LEU A 18 16.88 48.29 35.83
N LEU A 19 15.85 48.32 36.65
CA LEU A 19 14.48 48.67 36.33
C LEU A 19 14.43 50.14 35.88
N SER A 20 13.66 50.42 34.85
CA SER A 20 12.83 51.61 34.84
C SER A 20 11.68 51.46 33.84
N SER A 21 10.54 51.40 34.40
CA SER A 21 9.19 51.58 33.93
C SER A 21 9.01 52.84 33.09
N TRP A 22 8.22 52.74 32.04
CA TRP A 22 7.29 53.83 31.71
C TRP A 22 5.97 53.19 31.22
N LEU A 23 4.93 53.52 31.95
CA LEU A 23 3.53 53.21 31.77
C LEU A 23 2.85 54.25 30.87
N ILE A 24 1.82 53.73 30.19
CA ILE A 24 0.56 54.39 29.81
C ILE A 24 0.58 55.22 28.53
N SER A 25 -0.17 54.67 27.53
CA SER A 25 -1.26 55.41 26.93
C SER A 25 -2.38 54.47 26.48
N CYS A 26 -3.53 54.58 27.10
CA CYS A 26 -4.83 54.05 26.59
C CYS A 26 -5.22 54.87 25.36
N GLY A 27 -5.57 54.15 24.30
CA GLY A 27 -6.30 54.69 23.14
C GLY A 27 -7.30 53.63 22.70
N SER A 28 -8.58 53.87 23.02
CA SER A 28 -9.73 53.13 22.49
C SER A 28 -9.85 53.39 21.01
N GLY A 29 -9.98 52.33 20.21
CA GLY A 29 -10.24 52.43 18.78
C GLY A 29 -10.68 51.05 18.25
N ASP A 30 -11.95 50.98 18.02
CA ASP A 30 -12.74 50.08 17.17
C ASP A 30 -12.15 48.74 16.66
N ALA A 31 -12.96 47.75 16.94
CA ALA A 31 -12.97 46.47 16.25
C ALA A 31 -13.10 46.67 14.74
N SER A 32 -12.12 46.26 13.99
CA SER A 32 -12.29 46.01 12.56
C SER A 32 -11.39 44.84 12.14
N SER A 33 -12.10 43.86 11.64
CA SER A 33 -11.65 42.85 10.66
C SER A 33 -10.37 42.11 10.95
N SER A 34 -10.56 40.84 11.20
CA SER A 34 -9.59 39.80 10.92
C SER A 34 -8.95 40.02 9.54
N ASP A 35 -7.84 40.71 9.48
CA ASP A 35 -6.88 40.55 8.41
C ASP A 35 -6.30 39.15 8.58
N SER A 36 -6.73 38.24 7.71
CA SER A 36 -5.97 37.04 7.40
C SER A 36 -4.59 37.52 6.94
N SER A 37 -3.62 37.43 7.81
CA SER A 37 -2.22 37.59 7.45
C SER A 37 -1.95 36.55 6.35
N SER A 38 -1.74 37.00 5.12
CA SER A 38 -1.11 36.20 4.07
C SER A 38 0.35 35.95 4.46
N GLY A 39 0.55 35.15 5.48
CA GLY A 39 1.84 34.55 5.80
C GLY A 39 2.11 33.46 4.78
N ASN A 40 3.34 33.40 4.26
CA ASN A 40 3.77 32.27 3.44
C ASN A 40 3.60 30.99 4.26
N ALA A 41 2.85 30.01 3.71
CA ALA A 41 2.75 28.67 4.27
C ALA A 41 3.80 27.77 3.60
N GLU A 42 4.52 27.00 4.38
CA GLU A 42 5.42 25.95 3.89
C GLU A 42 4.77 24.60 4.19
N VAL A 43 4.54 23.78 3.16
CA VAL A 43 3.99 22.43 3.26
C VAL A 43 5.13 21.43 3.19
N GLU A 44 5.39 20.69 4.25
CA GLU A 44 6.33 19.58 4.23
C GLU A 44 5.62 18.33 3.67
N PHE A 45 6.07 17.84 2.52
CA PHE A 45 5.50 16.69 1.82
C PHE A 45 6.43 15.49 1.85
N TRP A 46 6.01 14.39 2.49
CA TRP A 46 6.77 13.14 2.51
C TRP A 46 6.23 12.10 1.54
N THR A 47 7.16 11.47 0.79
CA THR A 47 6.85 10.34 -0.09
C THR A 47 7.66 9.09 0.25
N MET A 48 7.27 7.95 -0.30
CA MET A 48 7.90 6.65 -0.04
C MET A 48 8.67 6.16 -1.26
N GLN A 49 10.00 6.31 -1.24
CA GLN A 49 10.95 5.73 -2.21
C GLN A 49 10.64 6.10 -3.67
N LEU A 50 10.30 7.35 -3.92
CA LEU A 50 10.04 7.89 -5.24
C LEU A 50 11.26 8.60 -5.85
N SER A 51 12.14 9.15 -5.01
CA SER A 51 13.43 9.69 -5.43
C SER A 51 14.48 8.56 -5.57
N PRO A 52 15.45 8.64 -6.48
CA PRO A 52 15.64 9.73 -7.47
C PRO A 52 14.87 9.51 -8.78
N LYS A 53 14.09 8.43 -8.90
CA LYS A 53 13.48 8.02 -10.17
C LYS A 53 12.49 9.06 -10.70
N PHE A 54 11.76 9.73 -9.84
CA PHE A 54 10.70 10.68 -10.18
C PHE A 54 11.01 12.14 -9.79
N ASP A 55 12.30 12.47 -9.57
CA ASP A 55 12.71 13.82 -9.16
C ASP A 55 12.23 14.90 -10.16
N ASP A 56 12.38 14.67 -11.45
CA ASP A 56 11.97 15.63 -12.48
C ASP A 56 10.46 15.86 -12.47
N TYR A 57 9.66 14.80 -12.26
CA TYR A 57 8.22 14.89 -12.14
C TYR A 57 7.80 15.73 -10.93
N PHE A 58 8.33 15.39 -9.73
CA PHE A 58 7.94 16.11 -8.50
C PHE A 58 8.41 17.55 -8.49
N ASN A 59 9.59 17.85 -9.00
CA ASN A 59 10.05 19.24 -9.12
C ASN A 59 9.12 20.05 -10.03
N THR A 60 8.70 19.49 -11.17
CA THR A 60 7.76 20.14 -12.07
C THR A 60 6.40 20.35 -11.43
N LEU A 61 5.83 19.32 -10.79
CA LEU A 61 4.55 19.37 -10.10
C LEU A 61 4.52 20.45 -9.01
N ILE A 62 5.61 20.55 -8.24
CA ILE A 62 5.74 21.53 -7.15
C ILE A 62 5.88 22.94 -7.71
N ASP A 63 6.73 23.15 -8.71
CA ASP A 63 6.92 24.46 -9.34
C ASP A 63 5.59 25.00 -9.93
N GLU A 64 4.80 24.12 -10.57
CA GLU A 64 3.49 24.47 -11.12
C GLU A 64 2.50 24.82 -9.99
N PHE A 65 2.42 24.01 -8.94
CA PHE A 65 1.57 24.28 -7.78
C PHE A 65 1.92 25.61 -7.12
N GLU A 66 3.19 25.89 -6.87
CA GLU A 66 3.65 27.13 -6.24
C GLU A 66 3.35 28.37 -7.11
N SER A 67 3.50 28.20 -8.42
CA SER A 67 3.15 29.27 -9.41
C SER A 67 1.65 29.64 -9.36
N GLU A 68 0.79 28.64 -9.20
CA GLU A 68 -0.66 28.81 -9.12
C GLU A 68 -1.13 29.26 -7.73
N ASN A 69 -0.31 29.06 -6.71
CA ASN A 69 -0.64 29.34 -5.31
C ASN A 69 0.39 30.27 -4.64
N PRO A 70 0.49 31.54 -5.06
CA PRO A 70 1.45 32.47 -4.47
C PRO A 70 1.29 32.57 -2.96
N GLY A 71 2.38 32.32 -2.22
CA GLY A 71 2.40 32.31 -0.77
C GLY A 71 2.34 30.91 -0.15
N ILE A 72 2.28 29.85 -0.95
CA ILE A 72 2.50 28.48 -0.48
C ILE A 72 3.77 27.98 -1.13
N THR A 73 4.65 27.35 -0.32
CA THR A 73 5.85 26.63 -0.78
C THR A 73 5.77 25.19 -0.33
N VAL A 74 6.39 24.28 -1.07
CA VAL A 74 6.38 22.84 -0.77
C VAL A 74 7.79 22.34 -0.58
N ASN A 75 8.08 21.76 0.58
CA ASN A 75 9.32 21.07 0.86
C ASN A 75 9.15 19.57 0.71
N TRP A 76 9.56 19.01 -0.43
CA TRP A 76 9.47 17.58 -0.69
C TRP A 76 10.61 16.80 -0.05
N VAL A 77 10.25 15.76 0.71
CA VAL A 77 11.19 14.85 1.38
C VAL A 77 10.82 13.41 1.00
N ASP A 78 11.73 12.69 0.36
CA ASP A 78 11.53 11.28 0.08
C ASP A 78 12.14 10.41 1.17
N VAL A 79 11.39 9.41 1.63
CA VAL A 79 11.78 8.50 2.72
C VAL A 79 11.88 7.08 2.17
N PRO A 80 12.98 6.35 2.42
CA PRO A 80 13.07 4.95 2.04
C PRO A 80 11.91 4.12 2.61
N TRP A 81 11.40 3.19 1.81
CA TRP A 81 10.26 2.35 2.19
C TRP A 81 10.42 1.68 3.55
N ALA A 82 11.61 1.11 3.81
CA ALA A 82 11.90 0.41 5.06
C ALA A 82 11.92 1.32 6.30
N ASP A 83 12.11 2.63 6.12
CA ASP A 83 12.23 3.59 7.21
C ASP A 83 10.91 4.34 7.49
N MET A 84 9.98 4.37 6.54
CA MET A 84 8.80 5.23 6.61
C MET A 84 7.95 4.95 7.84
N GLU A 85 7.64 3.69 8.13
CA GLU A 85 6.82 3.35 9.30
C GLU A 85 7.42 3.88 10.60
N THR A 86 8.72 3.63 10.80
CA THR A 86 9.40 4.08 12.02
C THR A 86 9.46 5.61 12.10
N LYS A 87 9.74 6.28 10.99
CA LYS A 87 9.86 7.75 10.94
C LYS A 87 8.52 8.43 11.16
N ILE A 88 7.45 7.98 10.48
CA ILE A 88 6.14 8.62 10.64
C ILE A 88 5.54 8.39 12.03
N LEU A 89 5.70 7.20 12.61
CA LEU A 89 5.30 6.91 13.98
C LEU A 89 6.03 7.81 14.99
N ALA A 90 7.33 8.00 14.81
CA ALA A 90 8.13 8.87 15.66
C ALA A 90 7.72 10.34 15.49
N ALA A 91 7.53 10.82 14.27
CA ALA A 91 7.17 12.19 13.96
C ALA A 91 5.77 12.56 14.52
N VAL A 92 4.77 11.70 14.32
CA VAL A 92 3.42 11.87 14.88
C VAL A 92 3.49 11.89 16.42
N SER A 93 4.23 10.95 17.02
CA SER A 93 4.36 10.87 18.48
C SER A 93 5.08 12.07 19.08
N ALA A 94 5.99 12.69 18.35
CA ALA A 94 6.73 13.87 18.76
C ALA A 94 6.01 15.20 18.48
N GLY A 95 4.88 15.16 17.74
CA GLY A 95 4.14 16.35 17.34
C GLY A 95 4.87 17.20 16.28
N ASN A 96 5.74 16.60 15.47
CA ASN A 96 6.45 17.22 14.36
C ASN A 96 6.31 16.40 13.07
N ALA A 97 5.11 15.87 12.85
CA ALA A 97 4.76 15.21 11.61
C ALA A 97 4.81 16.20 10.43
N PRO A 98 5.14 15.75 9.20
CA PRO A 98 5.02 16.57 8.00
C PRO A 98 3.55 16.94 7.75
N ASP A 99 3.28 17.82 6.78
CA ASP A 99 1.93 18.31 6.53
C ASP A 99 1.12 17.43 5.57
N VAL A 100 1.78 16.78 4.61
CA VAL A 100 1.18 15.81 3.70
C VAL A 100 2.09 14.59 3.59
N VAL A 101 1.53 13.39 3.73
CA VAL A 101 2.32 12.15 3.73
C VAL A 101 1.72 11.12 2.78
N ASN A 102 2.55 10.56 1.91
CA ASN A 102 2.20 9.38 1.13
C ASN A 102 2.42 8.12 1.95
N LEU A 103 1.40 7.33 2.14
CA LEU A 103 1.45 6.07 2.90
C LEU A 103 0.73 4.94 2.16
N ASN A 104 1.17 3.71 2.42
CA ASN A 104 0.37 2.55 2.06
C ASN A 104 -0.83 2.38 3.04
N PRO A 105 -1.88 1.64 2.64
CA PRO A 105 -3.09 1.51 3.44
C PRO A 105 -2.86 1.00 4.88
N ASN A 106 -1.89 0.09 5.06
CA ASN A 106 -1.60 -0.48 6.37
C ASN A 106 -1.02 0.55 7.34
N PHE A 107 -0.09 1.40 6.88
CA PHE A 107 0.50 2.45 7.72
C PHE A 107 -0.50 3.57 7.97
N ALA A 108 -1.28 3.94 6.94
CA ALA A 108 -2.31 4.95 7.06
C ALA A 108 -3.39 4.54 8.07
N SER A 109 -3.92 3.32 7.98
CA SER A 109 -4.97 2.82 8.89
C SER A 109 -4.49 2.64 10.32
N GLN A 110 -3.25 2.20 10.54
CA GLN A 110 -2.68 2.03 11.87
C GLN A 110 -2.64 3.34 12.66
N LEU A 111 -2.39 4.46 12.01
CA LEU A 111 -2.36 5.77 12.65
C LEU A 111 -3.74 6.45 12.63
N ALA A 112 -4.61 6.12 11.66
CA ALA A 112 -6.00 6.57 11.64
C ALA A 112 -6.75 6.11 12.90
N SER A 113 -6.55 4.86 13.34
CA SER A 113 -7.16 4.32 14.57
C SER A 113 -6.79 5.11 15.84
N ARG A 114 -5.69 5.87 15.79
CA ARG A 114 -5.20 6.72 16.89
C ARG A 114 -5.57 8.20 16.72
N GLY A 115 -6.38 8.53 15.70
CA GLY A 115 -6.76 9.91 15.41
C GLY A 115 -5.60 10.80 14.96
N ALA A 116 -4.60 10.20 14.28
CA ALA A 116 -3.41 10.95 13.84
C ALA A 116 -3.66 11.78 12.58
N TRP A 117 -4.70 11.45 11.80
CA TRP A 117 -5.00 12.09 10.53
C TRP A 117 -6.22 13.00 10.63
N LEU A 118 -6.19 14.05 9.84
CA LEU A 118 -7.30 14.96 9.65
C LEU A 118 -8.49 14.21 9.05
N THR A 119 -9.66 14.32 9.68
CA THR A 119 -10.92 13.82 9.12
C THR A 119 -11.35 14.71 7.95
N LEU A 120 -11.65 14.08 6.80
CA LEU A 120 -11.89 14.79 5.54
C LEU A 120 -13.39 15.02 5.24
N ASP A 121 -14.31 14.43 6.01
CA ASP A 121 -15.73 14.40 5.69
C ASP A 121 -16.38 15.79 5.60
N ASP A 122 -15.98 16.70 6.47
CA ASP A 122 -16.41 18.10 6.52
C ASP A 122 -15.46 19.08 5.80
N LYS A 123 -14.34 18.58 5.27
CA LYS A 123 -13.31 19.36 4.57
C LYS A 123 -13.45 19.29 3.05
N LEU A 124 -14.05 18.22 2.54
CA LEU A 124 -14.22 17.98 1.11
C LEU A 124 -15.67 18.17 0.69
N THR A 125 -15.88 18.84 -0.44
CA THR A 125 -17.20 18.88 -1.09
C THR A 125 -17.52 17.53 -1.72
N GLU A 126 -18.80 17.26 -1.97
CA GLU A 126 -19.21 16.03 -2.66
C GLU A 126 -18.63 15.93 -4.08
N GLU A 127 -18.39 17.07 -4.74
CA GLU A 127 -17.74 17.12 -6.06
C GLU A 127 -16.27 16.69 -5.97
N GLN A 128 -15.54 17.11 -4.92
CA GLN A 128 -14.16 16.71 -4.68
C GLN A 128 -14.03 15.23 -4.34
N LYS A 129 -15.00 14.66 -3.60
CA LYS A 129 -15.06 13.22 -3.31
C LYS A 129 -15.39 12.40 -4.56
N ALA A 130 -16.30 12.92 -5.40
CA ALA A 130 -16.82 12.22 -6.58
C ALA A 130 -15.79 12.04 -7.72
N ILE A 131 -14.64 12.70 -7.68
CA ILE A 131 -13.58 12.47 -8.67
C ILE A 131 -12.94 11.09 -8.50
N TYR A 132 -12.90 10.52 -7.28
CA TYR A 132 -12.26 9.24 -6.98
C TYR A 132 -13.18 8.06 -7.32
N LEU A 133 -12.56 6.92 -7.62
CA LEU A 133 -13.26 5.65 -7.75
C LEU A 133 -13.96 5.32 -6.41
N PRO A 134 -15.30 5.12 -6.39
CA PRO A 134 -16.04 5.08 -5.12
C PRO A 134 -15.54 4.02 -4.13
N LYS A 135 -15.30 2.79 -4.58
CA LYS A 135 -14.79 1.71 -3.73
C LYS A 135 -13.38 1.98 -3.18
N ILE A 136 -12.59 2.78 -3.91
CA ILE A 136 -11.22 3.13 -3.51
C ILE A 136 -11.27 4.25 -2.47
N PHE A 137 -12.11 5.26 -2.67
CA PHE A 137 -12.31 6.31 -1.67
C PHE A 137 -12.93 5.75 -0.37
N GLU A 138 -13.89 4.81 -0.47
CA GLU A 138 -14.46 4.12 0.69
C GLU A 138 -13.40 3.35 1.49
N ALA A 139 -12.36 2.82 0.83
CA ALA A 139 -11.28 2.10 1.50
C ALA A 139 -10.36 3.01 2.35
N THR A 140 -10.41 4.33 2.18
CA THR A 140 -9.73 5.31 3.05
C THR A 140 -10.56 5.74 4.25
N GLN A 141 -11.58 4.96 4.63
CA GLN A 141 -12.41 5.21 5.79
C GLN A 141 -12.09 4.24 6.93
N LEU A 142 -12.16 4.76 8.13
CA LEU A 142 -12.10 3.97 9.36
C LEU A 142 -13.22 4.42 10.29
N ASN A 143 -14.06 3.49 10.72
CA ASN A 143 -15.25 3.76 11.58
C ASN A 143 -16.23 4.78 10.96
N GLY A 144 -16.22 4.95 9.65
CA GLY A 144 -17.07 5.88 8.91
C GLY A 144 -16.44 7.25 8.65
N ASP A 145 -15.26 7.53 9.17
CA ASP A 145 -14.52 8.77 8.95
C ASP A 145 -13.47 8.59 7.85
N SER A 146 -13.49 9.45 6.84
CA SER A 146 -12.50 9.47 5.75
C SER A 146 -11.22 10.16 6.24
N PHE A 147 -10.06 9.49 6.07
CA PHE A 147 -8.78 9.99 6.56
C PHE A 147 -7.72 10.21 5.48
N GLY A 148 -7.99 9.84 4.23
CA GLY A 148 -6.98 9.89 3.18
C GLY A 148 -7.54 10.21 1.79
N PHE A 149 -6.66 10.71 0.93
CA PHE A 149 -6.90 10.92 -0.48
C PHE A 149 -6.28 9.76 -1.25
N PRO A 150 -7.05 8.90 -1.94
CA PRO A 150 -6.45 7.91 -2.82
C PRO A 150 -5.64 8.61 -3.90
N TRP A 151 -4.38 8.22 -4.06
CA TRP A 151 -3.50 8.85 -5.03
C TRP A 151 -3.27 7.96 -6.25
N TYR A 152 -2.51 6.89 -6.10
CA TYR A 152 -2.29 5.95 -7.18
C TYR A 152 -2.54 4.52 -6.72
N LEU A 153 -2.87 3.68 -7.70
CA LEU A 153 -3.24 2.29 -7.46
C LEU A 153 -2.20 1.36 -8.04
N THR A 154 -1.94 0.28 -7.32
CA THR A 154 -1.22 -0.86 -7.85
C THR A 154 -2.12 -2.08 -7.81
N THR A 155 -2.13 -2.85 -8.90
CA THR A 155 -2.82 -4.13 -8.96
C THR A 155 -1.81 -5.24 -9.15
N ARG A 156 -2.17 -6.43 -8.73
CA ARG A 156 -1.49 -7.62 -9.20
C ARG A 156 -2.23 -8.18 -10.39
N ILE A 157 -1.48 -8.65 -11.36
CA ILE A 157 -1.93 -9.41 -12.51
C ILE A 157 -1.22 -10.76 -12.50
N THR A 158 -1.68 -11.68 -13.32
CA THR A 158 -1.03 -12.97 -13.52
C THR A 158 -0.05 -12.85 -14.68
N LEU A 159 1.26 -12.78 -14.37
CA LEU A 159 2.31 -12.97 -15.36
C LEU A 159 2.57 -14.47 -15.49
N TYR A 160 2.59 -15.02 -16.69
CA TYR A 160 2.81 -16.44 -16.89
C TYR A 160 3.77 -16.74 -18.03
N ASN A 161 4.55 -17.81 -17.86
CA ASN A 161 5.56 -18.24 -18.81
C ASN A 161 4.96 -19.24 -19.80
N THR A 162 4.83 -18.81 -21.06
CA THR A 162 4.20 -19.58 -22.14
C THR A 162 4.97 -20.86 -22.47
N ASP A 163 6.30 -20.88 -22.37
CA ASP A 163 7.12 -22.07 -22.64
C ASP A 163 6.87 -23.17 -21.60
N ILE A 164 6.72 -22.81 -20.32
CA ILE A 164 6.42 -23.77 -19.25
C ILE A 164 4.97 -24.27 -19.39
N PHE A 165 4.03 -23.38 -19.76
CA PHE A 165 2.63 -23.74 -20.02
C PHE A 165 2.53 -24.72 -21.19
N GLU A 166 3.20 -24.44 -22.32
CA GLU A 166 3.25 -25.33 -23.46
C GLU A 166 3.87 -26.69 -23.11
N ALA A 167 4.99 -26.70 -22.40
CA ALA A 167 5.65 -27.92 -21.96
C ALA A 167 4.77 -28.78 -21.02
N ALA A 168 3.89 -28.16 -20.23
CA ALA A 168 2.93 -28.82 -19.37
C ALA A 168 1.60 -29.15 -20.05
N GLY A 169 1.38 -28.68 -21.28
CA GLY A 169 0.11 -28.84 -22.00
C GLY A 169 -1.02 -27.97 -21.43
N VAL A 170 -0.68 -26.89 -20.70
CA VAL A 170 -1.64 -25.89 -20.20
C VAL A 170 -1.87 -24.86 -21.30
N THR A 171 -3.13 -24.66 -21.71
CA THR A 171 -3.47 -23.79 -22.85
C THR A 171 -3.87 -22.38 -22.46
N GLU A 172 -4.32 -22.18 -21.23
CA GLU A 172 -4.77 -20.87 -20.73
C GLU A 172 -4.36 -20.69 -19.26
N PRO A 173 -4.04 -19.46 -18.82
CA PRO A 173 -3.75 -19.18 -17.42
C PRO A 173 -5.00 -19.37 -16.55
N PRO A 174 -4.84 -19.84 -15.29
CA PRO A 174 -5.96 -20.04 -14.38
C PRO A 174 -6.59 -18.70 -13.99
N ALA A 175 -7.91 -18.64 -13.98
CA ALA A 175 -8.69 -17.48 -13.54
C ALA A 175 -9.19 -17.64 -12.09
N THR A 176 -9.26 -18.86 -11.58
CA THR A 176 -9.78 -19.20 -10.24
C THR A 176 -8.74 -19.98 -9.44
N PHE A 177 -8.93 -20.02 -8.10
CA PHE A 177 -8.08 -20.83 -7.22
C PHE A 177 -8.22 -22.33 -7.49
N GLU A 178 -9.40 -22.78 -7.88
CA GLU A 178 -9.63 -24.17 -8.27
C GLU A 178 -8.83 -24.53 -9.52
N GLU A 179 -8.90 -23.71 -10.56
CA GLU A 179 -8.09 -23.88 -11.78
C GLU A 179 -6.59 -23.78 -11.49
N LEU A 180 -6.17 -22.89 -10.55
CA LEU A 180 -4.79 -22.78 -10.13
C LEU A 180 -4.26 -24.09 -9.53
N ALA A 181 -5.06 -24.76 -8.70
CA ALA A 181 -4.67 -26.04 -8.11
C ALA A 181 -4.48 -27.14 -9.17
N GLU A 182 -5.38 -27.20 -10.18
CA GLU A 182 -5.27 -28.14 -11.29
C GLU A 182 -4.04 -27.85 -12.17
N VAL A 183 -3.81 -26.56 -12.49
CA VAL A 183 -2.63 -26.12 -13.25
C VAL A 183 -1.36 -26.42 -12.47
N ALA A 184 -1.36 -26.21 -11.14
CA ALA A 184 -0.21 -26.50 -10.30
C ALA A 184 0.17 -27.98 -10.32
N LYS A 185 -0.81 -28.86 -10.27
CA LYS A 185 -0.62 -30.29 -10.39
C LYS A 185 -0.08 -30.67 -11.76
N GLN A 186 -0.69 -30.18 -12.83
CA GLN A 186 -0.29 -30.49 -14.20
C GLN A 186 1.15 -30.02 -14.50
N ILE A 187 1.49 -28.79 -14.13
CA ILE A 187 2.86 -28.26 -14.31
C ILE A 187 3.86 -29.10 -13.51
N LYS A 188 3.53 -29.49 -12.28
CA LYS A 188 4.41 -30.30 -11.45
C LYS A 188 4.64 -31.68 -12.02
N GLU A 189 3.58 -32.34 -12.50
CA GLU A 189 3.65 -33.69 -13.07
C GLU A 189 4.42 -33.72 -14.39
N GLU A 190 4.20 -32.75 -15.29
CA GLU A 190 4.77 -32.78 -16.64
C GLU A 190 6.17 -32.18 -16.73
N THR A 191 6.48 -31.18 -15.88
CA THR A 191 7.74 -30.42 -15.98
C THR A 191 8.67 -30.57 -14.76
N GLY A 192 8.14 -31.03 -13.64
CA GLY A 192 8.84 -31.03 -12.34
C GLY A 192 8.95 -29.64 -11.69
N LYS A 193 8.54 -28.57 -12.39
CA LYS A 193 8.56 -27.19 -11.89
C LYS A 193 7.37 -26.91 -10.98
N TYR A 194 7.35 -25.72 -10.38
CA TYR A 194 6.18 -25.24 -9.63
C TYR A 194 5.34 -24.32 -10.50
N ALA A 195 4.03 -24.30 -10.26
CA ALA A 195 3.18 -23.31 -10.95
C ALA A 195 3.45 -21.91 -10.42
N PHE A 196 3.54 -21.73 -9.13
CA PHE A 196 3.67 -20.41 -8.52
C PHE A 196 4.36 -20.47 -7.15
N PHE A 197 4.65 -19.30 -6.61
CA PHE A 197 5.09 -19.08 -5.25
C PHE A 197 4.16 -18.07 -4.58
N ILE A 198 3.76 -18.33 -3.34
CA ILE A 198 3.04 -17.41 -2.47
C ILE A 198 3.67 -17.44 -1.09
N SER A 199 3.86 -16.28 -0.44
CA SER A 199 4.49 -16.21 0.86
C SER A 199 3.48 -16.44 1.99
N PHE A 200 3.85 -17.30 2.94
CA PHE A 200 3.15 -17.46 4.21
C PHE A 200 3.91 -16.83 5.38
N VAL A 201 4.88 -15.96 5.09
CA VAL A 201 5.61 -15.19 6.10
C VAL A 201 4.73 -14.07 6.64
N PRO A 202 4.46 -14.01 7.96
CA PRO A 202 3.50 -13.04 8.53
C PRO A 202 3.87 -11.57 8.31
N GLU A 203 5.15 -11.26 8.14
CA GLU A 203 5.67 -9.90 7.95
C GLU A 203 5.72 -9.47 6.48
N ASP A 204 5.38 -10.36 5.56
CA ASP A 204 5.39 -10.12 4.11
C ASP A 204 4.01 -9.70 3.60
N ALA A 205 3.70 -9.99 2.35
CA ALA A 205 2.46 -9.60 1.70
C ALA A 205 1.22 -10.32 2.27
N ALA A 206 0.07 -9.65 2.24
CA ALA A 206 -1.21 -10.15 2.75
C ALA A 206 -1.98 -11.01 1.73
N ASP A 207 -1.31 -11.63 0.73
CA ASP A 207 -1.97 -12.33 -0.37
C ASP A 207 -2.85 -13.49 0.09
N VAL A 208 -2.43 -14.18 1.15
CA VAL A 208 -3.24 -15.27 1.72
C VAL A 208 -4.50 -14.72 2.38
N LEU A 209 -4.45 -13.58 3.09
CA LEU A 209 -5.66 -12.94 3.63
C LEU A 209 -6.62 -12.51 2.52
N GLN A 210 -6.08 -11.96 1.42
CA GLN A 210 -6.88 -11.59 0.26
C GLN A 210 -7.62 -12.80 -0.32
N SER A 211 -6.99 -13.98 -0.33
CA SER A 211 -7.62 -15.21 -0.83
C SER A 211 -8.87 -15.60 -0.03
N PHE A 212 -8.93 -15.33 1.27
CA PHE A 212 -10.15 -15.53 2.06
C PHE A 212 -11.30 -14.71 1.51
N ILE A 213 -11.10 -13.41 1.33
CA ILE A 213 -12.13 -12.50 0.80
C ILE A 213 -12.54 -12.89 -0.62
N GLN A 214 -11.57 -13.27 -1.44
CA GLN A 214 -11.82 -13.72 -2.82
C GLN A 214 -12.62 -15.02 -2.86
N MET A 215 -12.40 -15.92 -1.91
CA MET A 215 -13.17 -17.15 -1.75
C MET A 215 -14.50 -16.96 -0.98
N GLY A 216 -14.86 -15.70 -0.63
CA GLY A 216 -16.12 -15.36 0.01
C GLY A 216 -16.13 -15.47 1.53
N VAL A 217 -14.96 -15.56 2.16
CA VAL A 217 -14.82 -15.67 3.62
C VAL A 217 -14.42 -14.34 4.21
N PRO A 218 -15.26 -13.67 5.01
CA PRO A 218 -14.87 -12.46 5.73
C PRO A 218 -13.82 -12.80 6.79
N LEU A 219 -12.89 -11.88 7.02
CA LEU A 219 -11.85 -12.05 8.03
C LEU A 219 -12.36 -11.73 9.43
N VAL A 220 -13.11 -10.63 9.56
CA VAL A 220 -13.71 -10.18 10.81
C VAL A 220 -15.18 -9.80 10.60
N ASP A 221 -15.98 -9.87 11.65
CA ASP A 221 -17.35 -9.39 11.67
C ASP A 221 -17.44 -7.90 12.04
N ASP A 222 -18.65 -7.32 12.03
CA ASP A 222 -18.89 -5.92 12.38
C ASP A 222 -18.51 -5.56 13.83
N ALA A 223 -18.36 -6.54 14.70
CA ALA A 223 -17.91 -6.37 16.08
C ALA A 223 -16.39 -6.54 16.23
N GLY A 224 -15.68 -6.86 15.14
CA GLY A 224 -14.24 -7.08 15.10
C GLY A 224 -13.81 -8.47 15.57
N ASN A 225 -14.72 -9.43 15.73
CA ASN A 225 -14.39 -10.82 16.06
C ASN A 225 -14.03 -11.61 14.80
N ALA A 226 -13.37 -12.76 14.97
CA ALA A 226 -13.03 -13.67 13.88
C ALA A 226 -14.28 -14.16 13.14
N ALA A 227 -14.39 -13.89 11.84
CA ALA A 227 -15.49 -14.33 11.00
C ALA A 227 -15.12 -15.55 10.13
N PHE A 228 -13.86 -15.96 10.13
CA PHE A 228 -13.35 -17.04 9.27
C PHE A 228 -13.45 -18.44 9.88
N ASN A 229 -13.87 -18.60 11.16
CA ASN A 229 -14.07 -19.93 11.76
C ASN A 229 -15.41 -20.54 11.33
N THR A 230 -15.53 -20.79 10.06
CA THR A 230 -16.71 -21.36 9.39
C THR A 230 -16.31 -22.55 8.51
N PRO A 231 -17.24 -23.35 7.99
CA PRO A 231 -16.92 -24.39 7.01
C PRO A 231 -16.17 -23.86 5.78
N GLU A 232 -16.52 -22.67 5.31
CA GLU A 232 -15.90 -22.00 4.17
C GLU A 232 -14.48 -21.57 4.50
N GLY A 233 -14.25 -20.99 5.68
CA GLY A 233 -12.90 -20.60 6.14
C GLY A 233 -12.00 -21.81 6.33
N LYS A 234 -12.55 -22.93 6.84
CA LYS A 234 -11.82 -24.21 6.90
C LYS A 234 -11.45 -24.70 5.50
N ALA A 235 -12.33 -24.53 4.51
CA ALA A 235 -12.01 -24.88 3.13
C ALA A 235 -10.84 -24.06 2.57
N VAL A 236 -10.70 -22.78 2.93
CA VAL A 236 -9.54 -21.96 2.54
C VAL A 236 -8.26 -22.47 3.18
N PHE A 237 -8.27 -22.77 4.49
CA PHE A 237 -7.11 -23.40 5.17
C PHE A 237 -6.76 -24.74 4.53
N GLN A 238 -7.75 -25.58 4.23
CA GLN A 238 -7.53 -26.87 3.59
C GLN A 238 -6.91 -26.73 2.20
N TYR A 239 -7.39 -25.76 1.40
CA TYR A 239 -6.86 -25.48 0.07
C TYR A 239 -5.33 -25.22 0.09
N TRP A 240 -4.88 -24.32 0.96
CA TRP A 240 -3.46 -23.99 1.07
C TRP A 240 -2.65 -25.13 1.69
N THR A 241 -3.22 -25.83 2.67
CA THR A 241 -2.61 -26.99 3.31
C THR A 241 -2.40 -28.13 2.30
N ASP A 242 -3.41 -28.42 1.48
CA ASP A 242 -3.34 -29.47 0.46
C ASP A 242 -2.28 -29.17 -0.61
N LEU A 243 -2.22 -27.94 -1.10
CA LEU A 243 -1.19 -27.54 -2.08
C LEU A 243 0.24 -27.75 -1.52
N TYR A 244 0.46 -27.39 -0.26
CA TYR A 244 1.76 -27.58 0.36
C TYR A 244 2.08 -29.05 0.63
N GLN A 245 1.16 -29.82 1.21
CA GLN A 245 1.35 -31.23 1.55
C GLN A 245 1.47 -32.13 0.31
N GLN A 246 0.88 -31.74 -0.82
CA GLN A 246 1.05 -32.41 -2.11
C GLN A 246 2.33 -31.98 -2.85
N GLU A 247 3.19 -31.18 -2.21
CA GLU A 247 4.44 -30.65 -2.80
C GLU A 247 4.19 -29.82 -4.09
N LEU A 248 3.03 -29.19 -4.21
CA LEU A 248 2.69 -28.28 -5.32
C LEU A 248 3.19 -26.85 -5.08
N LEU A 249 3.63 -26.56 -3.87
CA LEU A 249 4.31 -25.30 -3.49
C LEU A 249 5.77 -25.58 -3.10
N PRO A 250 6.71 -24.66 -3.40
CA PRO A 250 8.06 -24.73 -2.87
C PRO A 250 8.05 -24.68 -1.33
N ARG A 251 8.99 -25.37 -0.68
CA ARG A 251 9.07 -25.37 0.81
C ARG A 251 9.39 -23.99 1.39
N GLU A 252 10.07 -23.18 0.61
CA GLU A 252 10.49 -21.83 0.95
C GLU A 252 9.32 -20.85 1.17
N VAL A 253 8.10 -21.19 0.76
CA VAL A 253 6.89 -20.38 1.01
C VAL A 253 6.66 -20.06 2.48
N LEU A 254 7.16 -20.92 3.40
CA LEU A 254 7.04 -20.72 4.85
C LEU A 254 8.09 -19.77 5.43
N THR A 255 9.15 -19.45 4.69
CA THR A 255 10.33 -18.73 5.23
C THR A 255 10.82 -17.59 4.36
N GLN A 256 10.35 -17.49 3.11
CA GLN A 256 10.77 -16.48 2.15
C GLN A 256 9.59 -15.65 1.68
N GLY A 257 9.85 -14.36 1.47
CA GLY A 257 8.86 -13.39 1.03
C GLY A 257 8.71 -13.30 -0.49
N HIS A 258 7.93 -12.34 -0.95
CA HIS A 258 7.61 -12.10 -2.36
C HIS A 258 8.83 -11.95 -3.28
N GLN A 259 9.96 -11.47 -2.76
CA GLN A 259 11.21 -11.40 -3.53
C GLN A 259 11.67 -12.77 -4.05
N GLN A 260 11.39 -13.83 -3.29
CA GLN A 260 11.67 -15.21 -3.74
C GLN A 260 10.77 -15.61 -4.92
N ALA A 261 9.51 -15.18 -4.93
CA ALA A 261 8.62 -15.41 -6.08
C ALA A 261 9.21 -14.84 -7.38
N ILE A 262 9.72 -13.60 -7.31
CA ILE A 262 10.35 -12.93 -8.45
C ILE A 262 11.59 -13.69 -8.92
N GLN A 263 12.46 -14.11 -8.00
CA GLN A 263 13.68 -14.86 -8.33
C GLN A 263 13.38 -16.22 -8.96
N LEU A 264 12.41 -16.96 -8.43
CA LEU A 264 12.00 -18.25 -8.98
C LEU A 264 11.38 -18.10 -10.39
N TYR A 265 10.60 -17.06 -10.61
CA TYR A 265 10.05 -16.76 -11.93
C TYR A 265 11.15 -16.41 -12.93
N GLN A 266 12.06 -15.50 -12.57
CA GLN A 266 13.18 -15.08 -13.42
C GLN A 266 14.16 -16.23 -13.72
N SER A 267 14.24 -17.23 -12.84
CA SER A 267 15.04 -18.44 -13.10
C SER A 267 14.29 -19.53 -13.87
N GLY A 268 12.99 -19.32 -14.17
CA GLY A 268 12.14 -20.30 -14.84
C GLY A 268 11.80 -21.51 -13.97
N GLU A 269 11.88 -21.40 -12.65
CA GLU A 269 11.49 -22.46 -11.70
C GLU A 269 10.01 -22.42 -11.36
N THR A 270 9.35 -21.26 -11.55
CA THR A 270 7.89 -21.11 -11.47
C THR A 270 7.32 -20.62 -12.78
N ALA A 271 6.11 -21.05 -13.10
CA ALA A 271 5.40 -20.73 -14.33
C ALA A 271 4.55 -19.44 -14.22
N ILE A 272 4.18 -19.03 -13.02
CA ILE A 272 3.28 -17.90 -12.74
C ILE A 272 3.95 -17.00 -11.69
N LEU A 273 3.84 -15.68 -11.92
CA LEU A 273 4.17 -14.63 -10.96
C LEU A 273 2.97 -13.69 -10.81
N ALA A 274 2.43 -13.58 -9.60
CA ALA A 274 1.46 -12.54 -9.27
C ALA A 274 2.20 -11.24 -8.96
N SER A 275 2.20 -10.28 -9.87
CA SER A 275 2.92 -9.00 -9.72
C SER A 275 2.28 -7.88 -10.54
N GLY A 276 2.77 -6.66 -10.39
CA GLY A 276 2.33 -5.52 -11.18
C GLY A 276 2.99 -5.43 -12.57
N PRO A 277 2.43 -4.64 -13.49
CA PRO A 277 3.03 -4.40 -14.81
C PRO A 277 4.44 -3.80 -14.76
N ASP A 278 4.76 -3.06 -13.72
CA ASP A 278 6.08 -2.44 -13.47
C ASP A 278 7.21 -3.47 -13.36
N PHE A 279 6.89 -4.70 -12.91
CA PHE A 279 7.88 -5.78 -12.81
C PHE A 279 8.32 -6.37 -14.16
N LEU A 280 7.55 -6.20 -15.22
CA LEU A 280 7.95 -6.68 -16.55
C LEU A 280 9.26 -6.06 -17.01
N SER A 281 9.45 -4.76 -16.83
CA SER A 281 10.71 -4.09 -17.18
C SER A 281 11.91 -4.61 -16.36
N ASN A 282 11.66 -5.03 -15.12
CA ASN A 282 12.66 -5.67 -14.28
C ASN A 282 13.00 -7.08 -14.79
N ILE A 283 11.99 -7.86 -15.22
CA ILE A 283 12.20 -9.18 -15.81
C ILE A 283 12.93 -9.06 -17.15
N GLU A 284 12.56 -8.10 -18.01
CA GLU A 284 13.27 -7.82 -19.28
C GLU A 284 14.76 -7.54 -19.08
N THR A 285 15.08 -6.81 -18.00
CA THR A 285 16.48 -6.46 -17.69
C THR A 285 17.28 -7.65 -17.15
N ASN A 286 16.68 -8.44 -16.26
CA ASN A 286 17.39 -9.47 -15.49
C ASN A 286 17.28 -10.87 -16.11
N ALA A 287 16.23 -11.16 -16.85
CA ALA A 287 15.92 -12.45 -17.43
C ALA A 287 15.22 -12.30 -18.81
N PRO A 288 15.92 -11.75 -19.85
CA PRO A 288 15.31 -11.41 -21.14
C PRO A 288 14.64 -12.62 -21.84
N ASP A 289 15.19 -13.82 -21.68
CA ASP A 289 14.59 -15.03 -22.27
C ASP A 289 13.26 -15.38 -21.61
N ILE A 290 13.15 -15.18 -20.30
CA ILE A 290 11.89 -15.36 -19.56
C ILE A 290 10.91 -14.27 -19.94
N ALA A 291 11.36 -13.01 -20.06
CA ALA A 291 10.52 -11.90 -20.49
C ALA A 291 9.90 -12.14 -21.87
N ALA A 292 10.68 -12.68 -22.81
CA ALA A 292 10.21 -12.98 -24.16
C ALA A 292 9.11 -14.07 -24.20
N ALA A 293 9.06 -14.95 -23.18
CA ALA A 293 8.03 -15.97 -23.00
C ALA A 293 6.96 -15.57 -21.96
N THR A 294 6.95 -14.30 -21.50
CA THR A 294 5.99 -13.85 -20.49
C THR A 294 4.79 -13.18 -21.14
N GLU A 295 3.59 -13.66 -20.81
CA GLU A 295 2.33 -13.02 -21.11
C GLU A 295 1.58 -12.63 -19.84
N SER A 296 0.50 -11.84 -19.99
CA SER A 296 -0.29 -11.27 -18.90
C SER A 296 -1.75 -11.68 -18.97
N ALA A 297 -2.30 -12.04 -17.81
CA ALA A 297 -3.71 -12.32 -17.62
C ALA A 297 -4.24 -11.58 -16.36
N PRO A 298 -5.57 -11.45 -16.22
CA PRO A 298 -6.15 -10.90 -15.00
C PRO A 298 -5.72 -11.67 -13.74
N GLN A 299 -5.78 -10.98 -12.59
CA GLN A 299 -5.52 -11.60 -11.30
C GLN A 299 -6.41 -12.83 -11.08
N ILE A 300 -5.82 -13.91 -10.58
CA ILE A 300 -6.53 -15.07 -10.11
C ILE A 300 -7.44 -14.67 -8.95
N SER A 301 -8.68 -15.14 -8.96
CA SER A 301 -9.65 -14.82 -7.91
C SER A 301 -10.46 -16.08 -7.55
N GLY A 302 -11.27 -15.96 -6.49
CA GLY A 302 -12.18 -17.02 -6.09
C GLY A 302 -13.61 -16.78 -6.57
N SER A 303 -14.56 -17.41 -5.88
CA SER A 303 -15.99 -17.38 -6.19
C SER A 303 -16.62 -15.98 -6.24
N THR A 304 -16.01 -15.00 -5.57
CA THR A 304 -16.52 -13.61 -5.56
C THR A 304 -16.15 -12.81 -6.80
N GLY A 305 -15.19 -13.27 -7.60
CA GLY A 305 -14.64 -12.54 -8.74
C GLY A 305 -13.84 -11.27 -8.36
N LYS A 306 -13.77 -10.92 -7.08
CA LYS A 306 -13.09 -9.70 -6.61
C LYS A 306 -11.60 -9.73 -6.92
N LYS A 307 -11.07 -8.60 -7.39
CA LYS A 307 -9.65 -8.36 -7.61
C LYS A 307 -9.11 -7.46 -6.52
N ASN A 308 -7.90 -7.75 -6.04
CA ASN A 308 -7.25 -6.87 -5.08
C ASN A 308 -6.59 -5.69 -5.77
N VAL A 309 -6.76 -4.51 -5.19
CA VAL A 309 -6.01 -3.30 -5.50
C VAL A 309 -5.43 -2.74 -4.21
N ALA A 310 -4.22 -2.22 -4.28
CA ALA A 310 -3.64 -1.43 -3.21
C ALA A 310 -3.67 0.05 -3.63
N ALA A 311 -4.24 0.89 -2.78
CA ALA A 311 -4.24 2.34 -2.96
C ALA A 311 -3.14 2.94 -2.11
N MET A 312 -2.26 3.72 -2.74
CA MET A 312 -1.36 4.58 -1.98
C MET A 312 -2.09 5.88 -1.70
N ASP A 313 -2.13 6.27 -0.44
CA ASP A 313 -2.94 7.38 0.02
C ASP A 313 -2.06 8.58 0.38
N LEU A 314 -2.59 9.79 0.19
CA LEU A 314 -2.08 10.97 0.87
C LEU A 314 -2.91 11.20 2.12
N VAL A 315 -2.24 11.39 3.25
CA VAL A 315 -2.86 11.72 4.53
C VAL A 315 -2.32 13.05 5.05
N ILE A 316 -3.13 13.75 5.81
CA ILE A 316 -2.78 15.03 6.43
C ILE A 316 -2.79 14.81 7.94
N PRO A 317 -1.67 14.96 8.65
CA PRO A 317 -1.66 14.91 10.10
C PRO A 317 -2.59 15.95 10.74
N GLU A 318 -3.34 15.53 11.76
CA GLU A 318 -4.21 16.43 12.53
C GLU A 318 -3.42 17.58 13.18
N SER A 319 -2.14 17.36 13.43
CA SER A 319 -1.25 18.31 14.08
C SER A 319 -0.67 19.39 13.16
N THR A 320 -1.00 19.39 11.87
CA THR A 320 -0.48 20.40 10.93
C THR A 320 -0.99 21.81 11.28
N ASP A 321 -0.08 22.78 11.27
CA ASP A 321 -0.39 24.21 11.48
C ASP A 321 -0.81 24.91 10.17
N VAL A 322 -0.64 24.25 9.01
CA VAL A 322 -0.91 24.77 7.66
C VAL A 322 -2.02 23.99 6.92
N GLN A 323 -3.06 23.57 7.65
CA GLN A 323 -4.12 22.67 7.19
C GLN A 323 -4.74 23.08 5.85
N GLU A 324 -5.02 24.36 5.63
CA GLU A 324 -5.62 24.84 4.38
C GLU A 324 -4.67 24.66 3.19
N ALA A 325 -3.38 24.95 3.37
CA ALA A 325 -2.37 24.75 2.35
C ALA A 325 -2.12 23.26 2.06
N ALA A 326 -2.09 22.43 3.10
CA ALA A 326 -1.94 20.98 3.01
C ALA A 326 -3.12 20.35 2.24
N LEU A 327 -4.36 20.71 2.56
CA LEU A 327 -5.57 20.28 1.83
C LEU A 327 -5.52 20.67 0.36
N LYS A 328 -5.13 21.92 0.08
CA LYS A 328 -5.01 22.42 -1.29
C LYS A 328 -3.96 21.66 -2.09
N PHE A 329 -2.80 21.38 -1.47
CA PHE A 329 -1.74 20.63 -2.12
C PHE A 329 -2.14 19.15 -2.32
N ALA A 330 -2.74 18.49 -1.32
CA ALA A 330 -3.20 17.11 -1.46
C ALA A 330 -4.24 16.95 -2.59
N LEU A 331 -5.20 17.87 -2.68
CA LEU A 331 -6.19 17.91 -3.78
C LEU A 331 -5.55 18.19 -5.14
N TYR A 332 -4.49 19.00 -5.18
CA TYR A 332 -3.75 19.26 -6.41
C TYR A 332 -3.01 18.02 -6.90
N VAL A 333 -2.27 17.36 -6.02
CA VAL A 333 -1.53 16.11 -6.36
C VAL A 333 -2.49 15.00 -6.81
N THR A 334 -3.68 14.93 -6.20
CA THR A 334 -4.64 13.85 -6.44
C THR A 334 -5.76 14.19 -7.41
N ASN A 335 -5.67 15.29 -8.16
CA ASN A 335 -6.64 15.61 -9.23
C ASN A 335 -6.44 14.70 -10.46
N ASP A 336 -7.39 14.71 -11.38
CA ASP A 336 -7.38 13.86 -12.60
C ASP A 336 -6.11 14.04 -13.43
N GLU A 337 -5.65 15.27 -13.65
CA GLU A 337 -4.53 15.61 -14.52
C GLU A 337 -3.21 15.12 -13.93
N ASN A 338 -2.96 15.43 -12.65
CA ASN A 338 -1.71 15.06 -11.98
C ASN A 338 -1.64 13.55 -11.69
N GLN A 339 -2.78 12.91 -11.38
CA GLN A 339 -2.80 11.46 -11.25
C GLN A 339 -2.55 10.75 -12.58
N LEU A 340 -3.12 11.24 -13.68
CA LEU A 340 -2.85 10.70 -15.01
C LEU A 340 -1.35 10.84 -15.36
N ALA A 341 -0.78 12.01 -15.16
CA ALA A 341 0.63 12.26 -15.43
C ALA A 341 1.55 11.36 -14.59
N PHE A 342 1.30 11.25 -13.29
CA PHE A 342 2.08 10.36 -12.42
C PHE A 342 1.91 8.88 -12.79
N ALA A 343 0.68 8.47 -13.09
CA ALA A 343 0.41 7.08 -13.46
C ALA A 343 1.09 6.68 -14.76
N GLN A 344 1.21 7.61 -15.71
CA GLN A 344 1.98 7.41 -16.95
C GLN A 344 3.48 7.30 -16.68
N GLU A 345 4.02 8.18 -15.84
CA GLU A 345 5.46 8.20 -15.50
C GLU A 345 5.87 6.98 -14.66
N ALA A 346 5.05 6.62 -13.68
CA ALA A 346 5.33 5.53 -12.76
C ALA A 346 4.87 4.14 -13.23
N ASN A 347 4.09 4.07 -14.33
CA ASN A 347 3.45 2.86 -14.83
C ASN A 347 2.54 2.19 -13.78
N VAL A 348 1.76 2.99 -13.07
CA VAL A 348 0.74 2.59 -12.10
C VAL A 348 -0.65 2.99 -12.60
N LEU A 349 -1.69 2.80 -11.81
CA LEU A 349 -3.05 3.21 -12.17
C LEU A 349 -3.47 4.44 -11.35
N PRO A 350 -4.23 5.36 -11.91
CA PRO A 350 -4.82 6.46 -11.16
C PRO A 350 -6.03 5.98 -10.35
N SER A 351 -6.36 6.70 -9.28
CA SER A 351 -7.51 6.41 -8.43
C SER A 351 -8.75 7.23 -8.80
N THR A 352 -8.66 8.10 -9.79
CA THR A 352 -9.79 8.94 -10.23
C THR A 352 -10.54 8.33 -11.42
N VAL A 353 -11.85 8.62 -11.50
CA VAL A 353 -12.75 8.08 -12.52
C VAL A 353 -12.34 8.50 -13.92
N ASN A 354 -12.01 9.79 -14.11
CA ASN A 354 -11.66 10.30 -15.43
C ASN A 354 -10.29 9.81 -15.89
N ALA A 355 -9.28 9.90 -15.02
CA ALA A 355 -7.94 9.48 -15.38
C ALA A 355 -7.86 7.95 -15.64
N SER A 356 -8.60 7.12 -14.87
CA SER A 356 -8.62 5.67 -15.09
C SER A 356 -9.28 5.26 -16.42
N SER A 357 -10.12 6.13 -16.98
CA SER A 357 -10.80 5.94 -18.26
C SER A 357 -9.98 6.42 -19.47
N ASP A 358 -8.78 6.99 -19.25
CA ASP A 358 -7.94 7.49 -20.34
C ASP A 358 -7.51 6.36 -21.29
N SER A 359 -7.34 6.71 -22.56
CA SER A 359 -6.92 5.78 -23.62
C SER A 359 -5.57 5.12 -23.35
N TYR A 360 -4.69 5.77 -22.60
CA TYR A 360 -3.42 5.21 -22.15
C TYR A 360 -3.57 3.88 -21.41
N PHE A 361 -4.67 3.72 -20.66
CA PHE A 361 -4.99 2.49 -19.91
C PHE A 361 -5.93 1.55 -20.65
N THR A 362 -6.81 2.08 -21.49
CA THR A 362 -7.93 1.31 -22.05
C THR A 362 -7.69 0.79 -23.47
N ASP A 363 -6.72 1.34 -24.21
CA ASP A 363 -6.45 0.97 -25.61
C ASP A 363 -5.56 -0.27 -25.72
N LYS A 364 -6.13 -1.43 -25.42
CA LYS A 364 -5.44 -2.72 -25.57
C LYS A 364 -5.15 -3.08 -27.04
N ALA A 365 -5.97 -2.58 -27.96
CA ALA A 365 -5.88 -2.98 -29.38
C ALA A 365 -4.63 -2.45 -30.06
N ASN A 366 -4.08 -1.35 -29.57
CA ASN A 366 -2.88 -0.71 -30.09
C ASN A 366 -1.64 -0.90 -29.18
N ALA A 367 -1.71 -1.82 -28.20
CA ALA A 367 -0.55 -2.13 -27.36
C ALA A 367 0.57 -2.78 -28.21
N GLU A 368 1.74 -2.16 -28.19
CA GLU A 368 2.92 -2.57 -28.97
C GLU A 368 3.95 -3.34 -28.15
N SER A 369 3.83 -3.31 -26.82
CA SER A 369 4.74 -3.98 -25.89
C SER A 369 4.01 -4.83 -24.84
N ALA A 370 4.73 -5.80 -24.24
CA ALA A 370 4.22 -6.61 -23.13
C ALA A 370 3.79 -5.75 -21.93
N VAL A 371 4.51 -4.67 -21.66
CA VAL A 371 4.20 -3.72 -20.58
C VAL A 371 2.86 -3.01 -20.84
N GLU A 372 2.58 -2.59 -22.08
CA GLU A 372 1.31 -1.95 -22.44
C GLU A 372 0.15 -2.91 -22.37
N VAL A 373 0.34 -4.18 -22.80
CA VAL A 373 -0.65 -5.24 -22.61
C VAL A 373 -0.93 -5.45 -21.12
N ALA A 374 0.10 -5.58 -20.29
CA ALA A 374 -0.03 -5.79 -18.86
C ALA A 374 -0.73 -4.60 -18.16
N ARG A 375 -0.42 -3.36 -18.56
CA ARG A 375 -1.11 -2.16 -18.08
C ARG A 375 -2.60 -2.19 -18.41
N SER A 376 -2.94 -2.55 -19.66
CA SER A 376 -4.34 -2.66 -20.08
C SER A 376 -5.08 -3.78 -19.34
N VAL A 377 -4.43 -4.93 -19.11
CA VAL A 377 -4.97 -6.00 -18.26
C VAL A 377 -5.20 -5.50 -16.83
N SER A 378 -4.23 -4.79 -16.27
CA SER A 378 -4.31 -4.19 -14.94
C SER A 378 -5.49 -3.22 -14.81
N ALA A 379 -5.65 -2.31 -15.79
CA ALA A 379 -6.75 -1.35 -15.81
C ALA A 379 -8.11 -2.02 -15.99
N SER A 380 -8.21 -3.07 -16.80
CA SER A 380 -9.47 -3.79 -17.05
C SER A 380 -10.06 -4.47 -15.82
N GLN A 381 -9.29 -4.58 -14.73
CA GLN A 381 -9.74 -5.19 -13.47
C GLN A 381 -10.38 -4.19 -12.51
N LEU A 382 -10.26 -2.86 -12.77
CA LEU A 382 -10.67 -1.83 -11.80
C LEU A 382 -12.16 -1.89 -11.45
N ASP A 383 -13.02 -2.32 -12.36
CA ASP A 383 -14.47 -2.47 -12.10
C ASP A 383 -14.76 -3.51 -11.00
N ASP A 384 -13.95 -4.58 -10.95
CA ASP A 384 -14.03 -5.65 -9.96
C ASP A 384 -13.04 -5.47 -8.80
N ALA A 385 -12.28 -4.39 -8.84
CA ALA A 385 -11.24 -4.12 -7.86
C ALA A 385 -11.79 -3.52 -6.57
N ALA A 386 -11.18 -3.92 -5.47
CA ALA A 386 -11.38 -3.34 -4.16
C ALA A 386 -10.12 -3.54 -3.30
N VAL A 387 -9.92 -2.74 -2.30
CA VAL A 387 -8.95 -3.02 -1.23
C VAL A 387 -9.55 -4.15 -0.39
N LEU A 388 -9.09 -5.38 -0.60
CA LEU A 388 -9.74 -6.57 -0.04
C LEU A 388 -9.51 -6.71 1.47
N VAL A 389 -8.32 -6.37 1.95
CA VAL A 389 -8.06 -6.31 3.40
C VAL A 389 -8.33 -4.88 3.84
N PRO A 390 -9.46 -4.63 4.53
CA PRO A 390 -9.84 -3.27 4.88
C PRO A 390 -8.90 -2.66 5.92
N ALA A 391 -8.95 -1.34 6.03
CA ALA A 391 -8.28 -0.62 7.12
C ALA A 391 -8.80 -1.12 8.47
N MET A 392 -7.89 -1.59 9.33
CA MET A 392 -8.21 -2.03 10.69
C MET A 392 -7.01 -1.84 11.63
N GLU A 393 -7.27 -1.68 12.92
CA GLU A 393 -6.24 -1.37 13.91
C GLU A 393 -5.16 -2.45 14.00
N ASP A 394 -5.54 -3.72 14.03
CA ASP A 394 -4.66 -4.85 14.30
C ASP A 394 -4.43 -5.75 13.07
N ALA A 395 -4.43 -5.21 11.84
CA ALA A 395 -4.29 -5.99 10.61
C ALA A 395 -3.06 -6.92 10.61
N LYS A 396 -1.92 -6.44 11.12
CA LYS A 396 -0.69 -7.25 11.24
C LYS A 396 -0.83 -8.40 12.25
N VAL A 397 -1.58 -8.19 13.34
CA VAL A 397 -1.87 -9.25 14.32
C VAL A 397 -2.75 -10.31 13.69
N LEU A 398 -3.79 -9.91 12.97
CA LEU A 398 -4.66 -10.84 12.25
C LEU A 398 -3.89 -11.68 11.23
N GLN A 399 -3.06 -11.03 10.42
CA GLN A 399 -2.20 -11.72 9.46
C GLN A 399 -1.31 -12.74 10.14
N LYS A 400 -0.61 -12.33 11.20
CA LYS A 400 0.28 -13.23 11.94
C LYS A 400 -0.46 -14.44 12.50
N VAL A 401 -1.59 -14.23 13.17
CA VAL A 401 -2.38 -15.30 13.78
C VAL A 401 -2.86 -16.31 12.73
N ILE A 402 -3.38 -15.84 11.59
CA ILE A 402 -3.83 -16.72 10.51
C ILE A 402 -2.63 -17.46 9.89
N TYR A 403 -1.53 -16.78 9.60
CA TYR A 403 -0.37 -17.39 8.93
C TYR A 403 0.32 -18.42 9.81
N ASP A 404 0.56 -18.13 11.08
CA ASP A 404 1.19 -19.06 12.02
C ASP A 404 0.38 -20.36 12.16
N ASN A 405 -0.94 -20.25 12.29
CA ASN A 405 -1.81 -21.41 12.41
C ASN A 405 -1.94 -22.18 11.09
N LEU A 406 -1.95 -21.47 9.94
CA LEU A 406 -1.96 -22.11 8.63
C LEU A 406 -0.64 -22.86 8.36
N GLN A 407 0.52 -22.27 8.71
CA GLN A 407 1.81 -22.95 8.65
C GLN A 407 1.82 -24.21 9.52
N ALA A 408 1.25 -24.18 10.73
CA ALA A 408 1.14 -25.35 11.59
C ALA A 408 0.30 -26.48 10.96
N ALA A 409 -0.78 -26.14 10.24
CA ALA A 409 -1.56 -27.11 9.49
C ALA A 409 -0.76 -27.68 8.29
N MET A 410 -0.08 -26.84 7.54
CA MET A 410 0.78 -27.24 6.41
C MET A 410 1.87 -28.21 6.82
N LEU A 411 2.49 -27.98 7.98
CA LEU A 411 3.55 -28.84 8.54
C LEU A 411 2.98 -30.12 9.19
N GLY A 412 1.67 -30.22 9.38
CA GLY A 412 1.02 -31.35 10.04
C GLY A 412 1.09 -31.31 11.56
N ASP A 413 1.49 -30.18 12.15
CA ASP A 413 1.53 -29.98 13.61
C ASP A 413 0.13 -29.78 14.20
N LYS A 414 -0.84 -29.28 13.38
CA LYS A 414 -2.26 -29.14 13.69
C LYS A 414 -3.10 -29.73 12.57
N THR A 415 -4.29 -30.20 12.91
CA THR A 415 -5.33 -30.40 11.91
C THR A 415 -5.85 -29.02 11.42
N VAL A 416 -6.47 -28.98 10.25
CA VAL A 416 -7.11 -27.75 9.75
C VAL A 416 -8.19 -27.25 10.71
N ASP A 417 -8.97 -28.13 11.31
CA ASP A 417 -9.98 -27.75 12.31
C ASP A 417 -9.38 -27.09 13.54
N GLU A 418 -8.29 -27.61 14.07
CA GLU A 418 -7.56 -27.03 15.20
C GLU A 418 -6.92 -25.68 14.80
N ALA A 419 -6.28 -25.62 13.65
CA ALA A 419 -5.61 -24.40 13.19
C ALA A 419 -6.58 -23.22 13.01
N VAL A 420 -7.75 -23.45 12.40
CA VAL A 420 -8.78 -22.41 12.23
C VAL A 420 -9.37 -21.98 13.58
N ALA A 421 -9.67 -22.94 14.46
CA ALA A 421 -10.23 -22.66 15.78
C ALA A 421 -9.26 -21.87 16.66
N ASP A 422 -7.97 -22.27 16.65
CA ASP A 422 -6.92 -21.59 17.41
C ASP A 422 -6.69 -20.17 16.87
N ALA A 423 -6.59 -20.01 15.55
CA ALA A 423 -6.45 -18.69 14.92
C ALA A 423 -7.61 -17.74 15.32
N ALA A 424 -8.84 -18.22 15.27
CA ALA A 424 -10.00 -17.43 15.69
C ALA A 424 -9.95 -17.07 17.18
N SER A 425 -9.62 -18.07 18.02
CA SER A 425 -9.51 -17.85 19.47
C SER A 425 -8.38 -16.88 19.83
N GLU A 426 -7.22 -16.97 19.18
CA GLU A 426 -6.09 -16.07 19.41
C GLU A 426 -6.45 -14.63 19.01
N TRP A 427 -7.17 -14.46 17.88
CA TRP A 427 -7.65 -13.16 17.45
C TRP A 427 -8.67 -12.55 18.41
N ASP A 428 -9.67 -13.33 18.83
CA ASP A 428 -10.75 -12.84 19.69
C ASP A 428 -10.27 -12.50 21.14
N ASN A 429 -9.13 -13.06 21.56
CA ASN A 429 -8.54 -12.81 22.89
C ASN A 429 -7.35 -11.83 22.88
N ARG A 430 -7.10 -11.12 21.77
CA ARG A 430 -6.00 -10.16 21.66
C ARG A 430 -6.16 -8.94 22.56
#